data_a62f15d0f941bc4c345f04749fc8cd46
#
_entry.id   a62f15d0f941bc4c345f04749fc8cd46
#
_cell.length_a   1.000
_cell.length_b   1.000
_cell.length_c   1.000
_cell.angle_alpha   90.00
_cell.angle_beta   90.00
_cell.angle_gamma   90.00
#
_symmetry.space_group_name_H-M   'P 1'
#
loop_
_entity.id
_entity.type
_entity.pdbx_description
1 polymer ?
#
loop_
_entity_poly.entity_id
_entity_poly.type
_entity_poly.pdbx_seq_one_letter_code
_entity_poly.pdbx_strand_id
1 'polypeptide(L)'
;MPYRLAVLKIIAIALIRLLAFTPGAESQVLPIKIAYATTSGIRLPLWIAEEAKLYEKYGLDAKLINIPSGNTAISALVTGEVDILSGSGSASIVAAGRGLPVVIVGSFGSTTYKLVANPGVTDLRGKVVGTSRIGATTDFALRRALSKLGLTPDKDVKILATGIGEADKRIMLMLQGRMDGTIGSPESILAAETQAKVKLEILADLEDMKIYNTVGDLSTRTDVLKNRRDLLRAFFMATSEAIALGKKNKALVQKVITKQMKVTDRKRLEVVYDASIGRMPSKPFPREEAVQLELESIAFTDPLFKNKKASEFMDGSIITELDRKGFFAQLQQ
;
A
#
# COMPACT_ATOMS: atom_id res chain seq x y z
N MET A 1 46.55 51.59 36.22
CA MET A 1 45.22 51.39 35.51
C MET A 1 45.21 50.41 34.31
N PRO A 2 46.28 49.70 33.93
CA PRO A 2 46.24 48.76 32.79
C PRO A 2 45.66 47.38 33.09
N TYR A 3 45.68 46.92 34.35
CA TYR A 3 45.21 45.55 34.72
C TYR A 3 43.69 45.34 34.62
N ARG A 4 42.86 46.37 34.79
CA ARG A 4 41.40 46.25 34.70
C ARG A 4 40.89 46.02 33.28
N LEU A 5 41.57 46.56 32.25
CA LEU A 5 41.19 46.35 30.83
C LEU A 5 41.58 44.95 30.33
N ALA A 6 42.67 44.35 30.84
CA ALA A 6 43.09 43.01 30.48
C ALA A 6 42.13 41.94 31.02
N VAL A 7 41.65 42.09 32.26
CA VAL A 7 40.71 41.18 32.90
C VAL A 7 39.35 41.24 32.23
N LEU A 8 38.84 42.42 31.81
CA LEU A 8 37.58 42.53 31.06
C LEU A 8 37.65 41.88 29.69
N LYS A 9 38.77 41.98 28.98
CA LYS A 9 38.95 41.32 27.69
C LYS A 9 38.99 39.80 27.78
N ILE A 10 39.60 39.23 28.82
CA ILE A 10 39.64 37.78 29.07
C ILE A 10 38.27 37.25 29.44
N ILE A 11 37.49 37.96 30.25
CA ILE A 11 36.11 37.61 30.60
C ILE A 11 35.19 37.69 29.39
N ALA A 12 35.34 38.69 28.52
CA ALA A 12 34.55 38.83 27.30
C ALA A 12 34.84 37.68 26.28
N ILE A 13 36.10 37.26 26.13
CA ILE A 13 36.50 36.15 25.25
C ILE A 13 36.03 34.81 25.84
N ALA A 14 36.03 34.62 27.17
CA ALA A 14 35.48 33.44 27.79
C ALA A 14 33.97 33.33 27.67
N LEU A 15 33.22 34.45 27.78
CA LEU A 15 31.75 34.47 27.55
C LEU A 15 31.41 34.19 26.07
N ILE A 16 32.17 34.69 25.10
CA ILE A 16 31.92 34.43 23.66
C ILE A 16 32.19 32.97 23.31
N ARG A 17 33.13 32.29 23.98
CA ARG A 17 33.36 30.85 23.80
C ARG A 17 32.30 29.95 24.46
N LEU A 18 31.64 30.42 25.55
CA LEU A 18 30.54 29.71 26.19
C LEU A 18 29.25 29.75 25.36
N LEU A 19 29.05 30.80 24.54
CA LEU A 19 27.88 30.94 23.67
C LEU A 19 27.99 30.18 22.33
N ALA A 20 29.20 29.67 21.98
CA ALA A 20 29.42 28.95 20.73
C ALA A 20 29.30 27.41 20.86
N PHE A 21 29.04 26.88 22.05
CA PHE A 21 28.79 25.46 22.26
C PHE A 21 27.32 25.25 22.59
N THR A 22 26.43 25.56 21.65
CA THR A 22 25.14 24.87 21.59
C THR A 22 25.45 23.48 21.07
N PRO A 23 25.32 22.40 21.88
CA PRO A 23 25.32 21.07 21.30
C PRO A 23 24.23 21.09 20.25
N GLY A 24 24.60 20.82 19.00
CA GLY A 24 23.61 20.62 17.94
C GLY A 24 22.57 19.68 18.52
N ALA A 25 21.30 20.06 18.50
CA ALA A 25 20.24 19.20 18.94
C ALA A 25 20.43 17.89 18.18
N GLU A 26 20.95 16.85 18.84
CA GLU A 26 20.93 15.50 18.28
C GLU A 26 19.49 15.26 17.86
N SER A 27 19.25 15.21 16.57
CA SER A 27 17.93 14.91 16.05
C SER A 27 17.55 13.58 16.66
N GLN A 28 16.62 13.60 17.62
CA GLN A 28 16.17 12.41 18.31
C GLN A 28 15.64 11.43 17.27
N VAL A 29 16.35 10.31 17.11
CA VAL A 29 15.91 9.25 16.19
C VAL A 29 14.62 8.65 16.75
N LEU A 30 13.56 8.69 15.94
CA LEU A 30 12.22 8.23 16.33
C LEU A 30 12.07 6.74 16.00
N PRO A 31 11.89 5.86 17.01
CA PRO A 31 11.58 4.47 16.74
C PRO A 31 10.20 4.33 16.14
N ILE A 32 10.09 3.52 15.06
CA ILE A 32 8.84 3.22 14.38
C ILE A 32 8.75 1.74 14.01
N LYS A 33 7.63 1.12 14.31
CA LYS A 33 7.31 -0.25 13.91
C LYS A 33 6.25 -0.24 12.83
N ILE A 34 6.58 -0.83 11.69
CA ILE A 34 5.74 -0.83 10.48
C ILE A 34 5.38 -2.26 10.16
N ALA A 35 4.11 -2.63 10.33
CA ALA A 35 3.60 -3.92 9.92
C ALA A 35 3.19 -3.89 8.44
N TYR A 36 3.36 -5.03 7.74
CA TYR A 36 2.83 -5.25 6.42
C TYR A 36 2.25 -6.65 6.27
N ALA A 37 1.12 -6.78 5.56
CA ALA A 37 0.34 -8.01 5.55
C ALA A 37 0.68 -8.97 4.40
N THR A 38 1.35 -8.50 3.34
CA THR A 38 1.67 -9.31 2.15
C THR A 38 3.07 -9.02 1.63
N THR A 39 3.72 -10.05 1.09
CA THR A 39 4.98 -9.89 0.36
C THR A 39 4.68 -9.75 -1.13
N SER A 40 4.36 -8.54 -1.58
CA SER A 40 4.00 -8.21 -2.96
C SER A 40 4.53 -6.85 -3.36
N GLY A 41 4.55 -6.55 -4.65
CA GLY A 41 5.13 -5.32 -5.21
C GLY A 41 4.58 -4.02 -4.63
N ILE A 42 3.34 -4.02 -4.10
CA ILE A 42 2.75 -2.84 -3.44
C ILE A 42 3.51 -2.42 -2.17
N ARG A 43 4.38 -3.29 -1.61
CA ARG A 43 5.23 -2.99 -0.44
C ARG A 43 6.60 -2.43 -0.79
N LEU A 44 6.93 -2.32 -2.08
CA LEU A 44 8.22 -1.81 -2.54
C LEU A 44 8.65 -0.49 -1.89
N PRO A 45 7.78 0.51 -1.64
CA PRO A 45 8.20 1.73 -0.97
C PRO A 45 8.80 1.51 0.41
N LEU A 46 8.28 0.53 1.18
CA LEU A 46 8.81 0.20 2.50
C LEU A 46 10.22 -0.41 2.41
N TRP A 47 10.40 -1.35 1.51
CA TRP A 47 11.65 -2.08 1.35
C TRP A 47 12.73 -1.26 0.63
N ILE A 48 12.35 -0.38 -0.31
CA ILE A 48 13.28 0.56 -0.94
C ILE A 48 13.73 1.60 0.09
N ALA A 49 12.83 2.11 0.94
CA ALA A 49 13.19 3.05 2.00
C ALA A 49 14.21 2.43 2.99
N GLU A 50 14.06 1.15 3.33
CA GLU A 50 15.01 0.40 4.15
C GLU A 50 16.35 0.19 3.42
N GLU A 51 16.32 -0.34 2.17
CA GLU A 51 17.53 -0.65 1.40
C GLU A 51 18.35 0.60 1.06
N ALA A 52 17.69 1.75 0.83
CA ALA A 52 18.32 3.03 0.52
C ALA A 52 18.56 3.90 1.78
N LYS A 53 18.34 3.37 2.99
CA LYS A 53 18.53 4.08 4.28
C LYS A 53 17.73 5.38 4.38
N LEU A 54 16.56 5.46 3.73
CA LEU A 54 15.74 6.66 3.74
C LEU A 54 15.05 6.86 5.10
N TYR A 55 14.77 5.80 5.85
CA TYR A 55 14.27 5.94 7.22
C TYR A 55 15.28 6.68 8.09
N GLU A 56 16.55 6.26 8.08
CA GLU A 56 17.63 6.91 8.80
C GLU A 56 17.82 8.38 8.36
N LYS A 57 17.78 8.63 7.04
CA LYS A 57 17.84 9.99 6.46
C LYS A 57 16.78 10.92 7.03
N TYR A 58 15.58 10.40 7.32
CA TYR A 58 14.48 11.18 7.89
C TYR A 58 14.32 11.02 9.40
N GLY A 59 15.37 10.54 10.09
CA GLY A 59 15.41 10.45 11.55
C GLY A 59 14.55 9.34 12.15
N LEU A 60 14.31 8.26 11.40
CA LEU A 60 13.57 7.10 11.88
C LEU A 60 14.49 5.90 12.12
N ASP A 61 14.30 5.24 13.26
CA ASP A 61 14.74 3.86 13.50
C ASP A 61 13.57 2.91 13.18
N ALA A 62 13.54 2.43 11.95
CA ALA A 62 12.40 1.70 11.41
C ALA A 62 12.57 0.18 11.52
N LYS A 63 11.54 -0.50 12.06
CA LYS A 63 11.45 -1.95 12.08
C LYS A 63 10.28 -2.41 11.22
N LEU A 64 10.57 -3.11 10.12
CA LEU A 64 9.58 -3.74 9.25
C LEU A 64 9.18 -5.12 9.78
N ILE A 65 7.89 -5.38 9.94
CA ILE A 65 7.35 -6.61 10.52
C ILE A 65 6.31 -7.22 9.58
N ASN A 66 6.57 -8.42 9.09
CA ASN A 66 5.59 -9.15 8.28
C ASN A 66 4.57 -9.84 9.18
N ILE A 67 3.28 -9.50 9.04
CA ILE A 67 2.15 -10.12 9.74
C ILE A 67 1.14 -10.57 8.68
N PRO A 68 1.20 -11.84 8.21
CA PRO A 68 0.40 -12.30 7.07
C PRO A 68 -1.11 -12.29 7.29
N SER A 69 -1.58 -12.31 8.53
CA SER A 69 -3.01 -12.26 8.88
C SER A 69 -3.48 -10.83 9.07
N GLY A 70 -4.45 -10.38 8.27
CA GLY A 70 -5.05 -9.05 8.40
C GLY A 70 -5.67 -8.81 9.79
N ASN A 71 -6.31 -9.81 10.37
CA ASN A 71 -6.89 -9.70 11.72
C ASN A 71 -5.81 -9.57 12.80
N THR A 72 -4.72 -10.32 12.70
CA THR A 72 -3.59 -10.19 13.62
C THR A 72 -2.89 -8.84 13.44
N ALA A 73 -2.72 -8.39 12.20
CA ALA A 73 -2.07 -7.11 11.91
C ALA A 73 -2.87 -5.91 12.44
N ILE A 74 -4.21 -5.93 12.30
CA ILE A 74 -5.05 -4.86 12.85
C ILE A 74 -5.08 -4.90 14.38
N SER A 75 -5.04 -6.07 15.01
CA SER A 75 -4.93 -6.20 16.46
C SER A 75 -3.62 -5.60 16.98
N ALA A 76 -2.48 -5.91 16.32
CA ALA A 76 -1.17 -5.34 16.66
C ALA A 76 -1.15 -3.79 16.51
N LEU A 77 -1.88 -3.24 15.53
CA LEU A 77 -2.02 -1.80 15.39
C LEU A 77 -2.85 -1.21 16.53
N VAL A 78 -4.01 -1.79 16.85
CA VAL A 78 -4.92 -1.30 17.89
C VAL A 78 -4.26 -1.36 19.28
N THR A 79 -3.51 -2.43 19.59
CA THR A 79 -2.79 -2.58 20.86
C THR A 79 -1.53 -1.70 20.97
N GLY A 80 -1.08 -1.10 19.86
CA GLY A 80 0.13 -0.26 19.83
C GLY A 80 1.43 -1.05 19.72
N GLU A 81 1.36 -2.33 19.41
CA GLU A 81 2.57 -3.14 19.12
C GLU A 81 3.26 -2.65 17.82
N VAL A 82 2.48 -2.07 16.89
CA VAL A 82 2.99 -1.39 15.70
C VAL A 82 2.38 0.01 15.57
N ASP A 83 3.11 0.92 14.91
CA ASP A 83 2.69 2.31 14.72
C ASP A 83 1.93 2.49 13.40
N ILE A 84 2.34 1.76 12.36
CA ILE A 84 1.76 1.80 11.01
C ILE A 84 1.48 0.38 10.54
N LEU A 85 0.33 0.22 9.90
CA LEU A 85 -0.04 -0.98 9.15
C LEU A 85 -0.13 -0.64 7.67
N SER A 86 0.66 -1.32 6.84
CA SER A 86 0.60 -1.25 5.39
C SER A 86 -0.18 -2.44 4.85
N GLY A 87 -1.36 -2.17 4.33
CA GLY A 87 -2.31 -3.16 3.82
C GLY A 87 -3.48 -3.40 4.74
N SER A 88 -4.34 -4.34 4.33
CA SER A 88 -5.55 -4.70 5.09
C SER A 88 -6.51 -3.52 5.31
N GLY A 89 -6.67 -2.63 4.33
CA GLY A 89 -7.60 -1.50 4.42
C GLY A 89 -9.02 -1.92 4.80
N SER A 90 -9.50 -3.06 4.29
CA SER A 90 -10.77 -3.67 4.70
C SER A 90 -10.85 -3.91 6.22
N ALA A 91 -9.81 -4.52 6.81
CA ALA A 91 -9.76 -4.75 8.26
C ALA A 91 -9.68 -3.43 9.05
N SER A 92 -8.98 -2.42 8.53
CA SER A 92 -8.91 -1.08 9.13
C SER A 92 -10.27 -0.39 9.12
N ILE A 93 -11.02 -0.48 8.01
CA ILE A 93 -12.38 0.05 7.89
C ILE A 93 -13.32 -0.64 8.89
N VAL A 94 -13.28 -1.97 8.96
CA VAL A 94 -14.11 -2.74 9.92
C VAL A 94 -13.77 -2.37 11.36
N ALA A 95 -12.50 -2.26 11.71
CA ALA A 95 -12.06 -1.86 13.04
C ALA A 95 -12.56 -0.45 13.41
N ALA A 96 -12.34 0.53 12.53
CA ALA A 96 -12.78 1.91 12.73
C ALA A 96 -14.31 2.02 12.81
N GLY A 97 -15.05 1.32 11.94
CA GLY A 97 -16.52 1.30 11.95
C GLY A 97 -17.12 0.70 13.23
N ARG A 98 -16.37 -0.14 13.92
CA ARG A 98 -16.70 -0.68 15.25
C ARG A 98 -16.18 0.16 16.42
N GLY A 99 -15.69 1.36 16.15
CA GLY A 99 -15.25 2.31 17.18
C GLY A 99 -13.82 2.12 17.67
N LEU A 100 -13.00 1.26 17.05
CA LEU A 100 -11.58 1.16 17.39
C LEU A 100 -10.80 2.37 16.82
N PRO A 101 -9.73 2.82 17.50
CA PRO A 101 -9.02 4.06 17.18
C PRO A 101 -8.08 3.89 15.96
N VAL A 102 -8.63 3.53 14.81
CA VAL A 102 -7.89 3.31 13.56
C VAL A 102 -8.34 4.29 12.50
N VAL A 103 -7.38 4.78 11.69
CA VAL A 103 -7.63 5.69 10.57
C VAL A 103 -6.68 5.38 9.42
N ILE A 104 -7.16 5.44 8.17
CA ILE A 104 -6.36 5.33 6.96
C ILE A 104 -5.73 6.69 6.69
N VAL A 105 -4.40 6.77 6.66
CA VAL A 105 -3.66 8.03 6.53
C VAL A 105 -2.95 8.19 5.20
N GLY A 106 -2.96 7.17 4.34
CA GLY A 106 -2.34 7.21 3.03
C GLY A 106 -2.57 5.93 2.24
N SER A 107 -2.06 5.90 1.01
CA SER A 107 -2.12 4.71 0.16
C SER A 107 -0.95 4.69 -0.83
N PHE A 108 -0.30 3.55 -1.00
CA PHE A 108 0.66 3.31 -2.09
C PHE A 108 -0.04 3.01 -3.43
N GLY A 109 -1.36 3.06 -3.46
CA GLY A 109 -2.19 2.77 -4.61
C GLY A 109 -2.95 1.45 -4.47
N SER A 110 -3.54 1.00 -5.57
CA SER A 110 -4.24 -0.28 -5.66
C SER A 110 -3.32 -1.35 -6.25
N THR A 111 -3.53 -2.61 -5.86
CA THR A 111 -3.01 -3.72 -6.65
C THR A 111 -3.78 -3.77 -7.97
N THR A 112 -3.08 -3.74 -9.07
CA THR A 112 -3.69 -3.90 -10.40
C THR A 112 -4.23 -5.31 -10.53
N TYR A 113 -5.54 -5.44 -10.69
CA TYR A 113 -6.19 -6.70 -11.05
C TYR A 113 -6.62 -6.67 -12.52
N LYS A 114 -6.61 -7.83 -13.15
CA LYS A 114 -7.13 -8.06 -14.50
C LYS A 114 -8.18 -9.13 -14.45
N LEU A 115 -9.26 -8.95 -15.23
CA LEU A 115 -10.20 -10.00 -15.52
C LEU A 115 -9.62 -10.84 -16.65
N VAL A 116 -9.36 -12.10 -16.36
CA VAL A 116 -8.74 -13.04 -17.30
C VAL A 116 -9.65 -14.22 -17.56
N ALA A 117 -9.49 -14.80 -18.75
CA ALA A 117 -10.24 -15.97 -19.18
C ALA A 117 -9.33 -17.02 -19.83
N ASN A 118 -9.87 -18.22 -20.03
CA ASN A 118 -9.20 -19.29 -20.77
C ASN A 118 -8.86 -18.84 -22.19
N PRO A 119 -7.81 -19.40 -22.80
CA PRO A 119 -7.46 -19.11 -24.19
C PRO A 119 -8.67 -19.22 -25.13
N GLY A 120 -8.90 -18.19 -25.96
CA GLY A 120 -10.00 -18.12 -26.91
C GLY A 120 -11.36 -17.70 -26.31
N VAL A 121 -11.48 -17.48 -25.01
CA VAL A 121 -12.73 -16.99 -24.38
C VAL A 121 -12.70 -15.47 -24.33
N THR A 122 -13.37 -14.83 -25.28
CA THR A 122 -13.44 -13.37 -25.42
C THR A 122 -14.76 -12.77 -24.93
N ASP A 123 -15.80 -13.58 -24.67
CA ASP A 123 -17.08 -13.20 -24.08
C ASP A 123 -17.41 -14.13 -22.90
N LEU A 124 -17.85 -13.53 -21.80
CA LEU A 124 -18.23 -14.26 -20.59
C LEU A 124 -19.73 -14.56 -20.48
N ARG A 125 -20.53 -14.18 -21.45
CA ARG A 125 -21.98 -14.44 -21.44
C ARG A 125 -22.26 -15.95 -21.45
N GLY A 126 -23.07 -16.40 -20.47
CA GLY A 126 -23.36 -17.83 -20.27
C GLY A 126 -22.20 -18.62 -19.63
N LYS A 127 -21.10 -17.95 -19.25
CA LYS A 127 -19.89 -18.57 -18.69
C LYS A 127 -19.90 -18.60 -17.18
N VAL A 128 -18.92 -19.34 -16.60
CA VAL A 128 -18.66 -19.42 -15.17
C VAL A 128 -17.40 -18.65 -14.84
N VAL A 129 -17.47 -17.69 -13.92
CA VAL A 129 -16.32 -16.89 -13.49
C VAL A 129 -16.06 -17.05 -12.01
N GLY A 130 -14.79 -17.32 -11.65
CA GLY A 130 -14.41 -17.66 -10.29
C GLY A 130 -14.01 -16.45 -9.46
N THR A 131 -14.43 -16.44 -8.20
CA THR A 131 -13.94 -15.55 -7.15
C THR A 131 -13.38 -16.34 -5.97
N SER A 132 -12.73 -15.68 -5.01
CA SER A 132 -12.24 -16.37 -3.80
C SER A 132 -13.41 -16.81 -2.91
N ARG A 133 -14.27 -15.89 -2.51
CA ARG A 133 -15.48 -16.11 -1.69
C ARG A 133 -16.50 -15.03 -2.04
N ILE A 134 -17.77 -15.36 -1.93
CA ILE A 134 -18.84 -14.36 -2.03
C ILE A 134 -18.66 -13.31 -0.92
N GLY A 135 -18.82 -12.03 -1.25
CA GLY A 135 -18.62 -10.91 -0.34
C GLY A 135 -17.16 -10.56 -0.04
N ALA A 136 -16.18 -11.20 -0.70
CA ALA A 136 -14.78 -10.79 -0.61
C ALA A 136 -14.46 -9.66 -1.61
N THR A 137 -13.37 -8.91 -1.37
CA THR A 137 -12.91 -7.84 -2.27
C THR A 137 -12.82 -8.29 -3.73
N THR A 138 -12.37 -9.54 -3.99
CA THR A 138 -12.31 -10.10 -5.34
C THR A 138 -13.70 -10.36 -5.95
N ASP A 139 -14.71 -10.69 -5.15
CA ASP A 139 -16.09 -10.87 -5.62
C ASP A 139 -16.68 -9.53 -6.08
N PHE A 140 -16.54 -8.50 -5.26
CA PHE A 140 -17.02 -7.17 -5.61
C PHE A 140 -16.29 -6.59 -6.83
N ALA A 141 -14.97 -6.74 -6.89
CA ALA A 141 -14.19 -6.30 -8.04
C ALA A 141 -14.65 -7.00 -9.33
N LEU A 142 -14.87 -8.32 -9.25
CA LEU A 142 -15.38 -9.12 -10.36
C LEU A 142 -16.79 -8.66 -10.79
N ARG A 143 -17.73 -8.55 -9.85
CA ARG A 143 -19.12 -8.12 -10.15
C ARG A 143 -19.15 -6.73 -10.80
N ARG A 144 -18.33 -5.80 -10.31
CA ARG A 144 -18.21 -4.47 -10.91
C ARG A 144 -17.60 -4.52 -12.31
N ALA A 145 -16.57 -5.32 -12.52
CA ALA A 145 -15.97 -5.50 -13.84
C ALA A 145 -17.00 -6.05 -14.83
N LEU A 146 -17.74 -7.11 -14.45
CA LEU A 146 -18.81 -7.67 -15.26
C LEU A 146 -19.90 -6.63 -15.58
N SER A 147 -20.37 -5.87 -14.58
CA SER A 147 -21.39 -4.83 -14.80
C SER A 147 -20.90 -3.74 -15.75
N LYS A 148 -19.63 -3.32 -15.66
CA LYS A 148 -19.04 -2.35 -16.61
C LYS A 148 -18.85 -2.91 -18.02
N LEU A 149 -18.77 -4.22 -18.16
CA LEU A 149 -18.78 -4.92 -19.46
C LEU A 149 -20.22 -5.17 -19.99
N GLY A 150 -21.25 -4.66 -19.31
CA GLY A 150 -22.64 -4.85 -19.71
C GLY A 150 -23.20 -6.26 -19.42
N LEU A 151 -22.58 -6.97 -18.46
CA LEU A 151 -23.00 -8.30 -18.02
C LEU A 151 -23.59 -8.21 -16.59
N THR A 152 -24.75 -8.81 -16.40
CA THR A 152 -25.39 -8.89 -15.09
C THR A 152 -24.85 -10.11 -14.33
N PRO A 153 -24.13 -9.91 -13.18
CA PRO A 153 -23.67 -11.03 -12.36
C PRO A 153 -24.83 -11.93 -11.90
N ASP A 154 -24.60 -13.22 -11.85
CA ASP A 154 -25.55 -14.29 -11.49
C ASP A 154 -26.74 -14.47 -12.46
N LYS A 155 -26.87 -13.62 -13.48
CA LYS A 155 -27.85 -13.73 -14.54
C LYS A 155 -27.20 -14.06 -15.88
N ASP A 156 -26.33 -13.19 -16.38
CA ASP A 156 -25.62 -13.37 -17.65
C ASP A 156 -24.32 -14.19 -17.48
N VAL A 157 -23.76 -14.19 -16.27
CA VAL A 157 -22.51 -14.87 -15.91
C VAL A 157 -22.68 -15.52 -14.56
N LYS A 158 -22.42 -16.83 -14.45
CA LYS A 158 -22.47 -17.54 -13.18
C LYS A 158 -21.19 -17.26 -12.36
N ILE A 159 -21.35 -16.84 -11.09
CA ILE A 159 -20.20 -16.61 -10.18
C ILE A 159 -19.97 -17.85 -9.33
N LEU A 160 -18.72 -18.34 -9.34
CA LEU A 160 -18.27 -19.51 -8.58
C LEU A 160 -17.37 -19.06 -7.42
N ALA A 161 -17.80 -19.28 -6.18
CA ALA A 161 -16.93 -19.17 -5.01
C ALA A 161 -15.99 -20.38 -4.94
N THR A 162 -14.70 -20.16 -5.13
CA THR A 162 -13.71 -21.27 -5.19
C THR A 162 -13.18 -21.67 -3.80
N GLY A 163 -13.32 -20.82 -2.79
CA GLY A 163 -12.64 -20.98 -1.50
C GLY A 163 -11.14 -20.64 -1.53
N ILE A 164 -10.58 -20.33 -2.71
CA ILE A 164 -9.13 -20.14 -2.91
C ILE A 164 -8.81 -18.64 -2.93
N GLY A 165 -7.99 -18.18 -1.98
CA GLY A 165 -7.55 -16.78 -1.88
C GLY A 165 -6.50 -16.39 -2.92
N GLU A 166 -5.56 -17.29 -3.22
CA GLU A 166 -4.42 -17.08 -4.10
C GLU A 166 -4.85 -17.08 -5.57
N ALA A 167 -4.52 -16.01 -6.27
CA ALA A 167 -4.97 -15.79 -7.64
C ALA A 167 -4.34 -16.78 -8.64
N ASP A 168 -3.08 -17.12 -8.49
CA ASP A 168 -2.38 -18.12 -9.30
C ASP A 168 -3.05 -19.52 -9.23
N LYS A 169 -3.43 -19.96 -8.04
CA LYS A 169 -4.17 -21.20 -7.83
C LYS A 169 -5.56 -21.16 -8.46
N ARG A 170 -6.27 -20.01 -8.38
CA ARG A 170 -7.56 -19.86 -9.06
C ARG A 170 -7.42 -19.91 -10.58
N ILE A 171 -6.37 -19.27 -11.12
CA ILE A 171 -6.08 -19.32 -12.57
C ILE A 171 -5.77 -20.77 -13.00
N MET A 172 -5.00 -21.51 -12.21
CA MET A 172 -4.74 -22.93 -12.51
C MET A 172 -6.02 -23.76 -12.48
N LEU A 173 -6.94 -23.51 -11.55
CA LEU A 173 -8.24 -24.16 -11.50
C LEU A 173 -9.11 -23.80 -12.74
N MET A 174 -8.99 -22.57 -13.23
CA MET A 174 -9.63 -22.12 -14.49
C MET A 174 -9.07 -22.91 -15.68
N LEU A 175 -7.75 -23.03 -15.79
CA LEU A 175 -7.08 -23.79 -16.85
C LEU A 175 -7.40 -25.30 -16.83
N GLN A 176 -7.84 -25.83 -15.68
CA GLN A 176 -8.36 -27.20 -15.53
C GLN A 176 -9.83 -27.33 -15.96
N GLY A 177 -10.46 -26.29 -16.49
CA GLY A 177 -11.83 -26.30 -17.00
C GLY A 177 -12.92 -26.21 -15.94
N ARG A 178 -12.58 -25.80 -14.69
CA ARG A 178 -13.58 -25.64 -13.62
C ARG A 178 -14.37 -24.34 -13.72
N MET A 179 -13.87 -23.37 -14.46
CA MET A 179 -14.46 -22.08 -14.75
C MET A 179 -13.82 -21.48 -16.01
N ASP A 180 -14.44 -20.44 -16.58
CA ASP A 180 -14.01 -19.83 -17.83
C ASP A 180 -13.16 -18.58 -17.61
N GLY A 181 -13.30 -17.90 -16.47
CA GLY A 181 -12.57 -16.68 -16.13
C GLY A 181 -12.38 -16.48 -14.64
N THR A 182 -11.49 -15.57 -14.27
CA THR A 182 -11.27 -15.13 -12.88
C THR A 182 -10.55 -13.78 -12.85
N ILE A 183 -10.34 -13.21 -11.63
CA ILE A 183 -9.49 -12.04 -11.41
C ILE A 183 -8.11 -12.47 -10.93
N GLY A 184 -7.05 -11.93 -11.55
CA GLY A 184 -5.65 -12.14 -11.16
C GLY A 184 -4.82 -10.88 -11.20
N SER A 185 -3.73 -10.83 -10.42
CA SER A 185 -2.70 -9.82 -10.58
C SER A 185 -1.78 -10.17 -11.76
N PRO A 186 -1.08 -9.18 -12.36
CA PRO A 186 -0.14 -9.43 -13.45
C PRO A 186 0.90 -10.51 -13.14
N GLU A 187 1.39 -10.55 -11.90
CA GLU A 187 2.35 -11.55 -11.45
C GLU A 187 1.74 -12.95 -11.40
N SER A 188 0.51 -13.08 -10.89
CA SER A 188 -0.21 -14.34 -10.82
C SER A 188 -0.56 -14.86 -12.21
N ILE A 189 -0.94 -13.98 -13.12
CA ILE A 189 -1.21 -14.29 -14.52
C ILE A 189 0.06 -14.84 -15.18
N LEU A 190 1.17 -14.11 -15.09
CA LEU A 190 2.44 -14.54 -15.66
C LEU A 190 2.94 -15.87 -15.07
N ALA A 191 2.76 -16.07 -13.76
CA ALA A 191 3.14 -17.32 -13.11
C ALA A 191 2.34 -18.51 -13.69
N ALA A 192 1.02 -18.36 -13.83
CA ALA A 192 0.15 -19.40 -14.38
C ALA A 192 0.42 -19.65 -15.88
N GLU A 193 0.57 -18.58 -16.69
CA GLU A 193 0.95 -18.69 -18.12
C GLU A 193 2.27 -19.43 -18.31
N THR A 194 3.27 -19.13 -17.46
CA THR A 194 4.58 -19.77 -17.53
C THR A 194 4.51 -21.24 -17.15
N GLN A 195 3.77 -21.56 -16.08
CA GLN A 195 3.62 -22.93 -15.60
C GLN A 195 2.84 -23.80 -16.58
N ALA A 196 1.74 -23.28 -17.11
CA ALA A 196 0.86 -24.02 -18.01
C ALA A 196 1.30 -23.94 -19.49
N LYS A 197 2.28 -23.08 -19.82
CA LYS A 197 2.75 -22.82 -21.20
C LYS A 197 1.62 -22.37 -22.14
N VAL A 198 0.70 -21.55 -21.63
CA VAL A 198 -0.42 -21.00 -22.39
C VAL A 198 -0.44 -19.48 -22.27
N LYS A 199 -1.16 -18.81 -23.16
CA LYS A 199 -1.46 -17.38 -23.08
C LYS A 199 -2.93 -17.21 -22.71
N LEU A 200 -3.21 -16.42 -21.66
CA LEU A 200 -4.56 -16.14 -21.20
C LEU A 200 -5.16 -14.95 -21.97
N GLU A 201 -6.47 -14.94 -22.11
CA GLU A 201 -7.20 -13.76 -22.58
C GLU A 201 -7.31 -12.72 -21.45
N ILE A 202 -6.89 -11.48 -21.71
CA ILE A 202 -7.07 -10.35 -20.81
C ILE A 202 -8.33 -9.61 -21.26
N LEU A 203 -9.43 -9.78 -20.55
CA LEU A 203 -10.71 -9.19 -20.92
C LEU A 203 -10.87 -7.76 -20.43
N ALA A 204 -10.24 -7.41 -19.30
CA ALA A 204 -10.25 -6.07 -18.75
C ALA A 204 -9.08 -5.84 -17.77
N ASP A 205 -8.58 -4.60 -17.74
CA ASP A 205 -7.77 -4.06 -16.65
C ASP A 205 -8.70 -3.30 -15.69
N LEU A 206 -8.75 -3.72 -14.43
CA LEU A 206 -9.68 -3.15 -13.46
C LEU A 206 -9.29 -1.72 -13.05
N GLU A 207 -8.01 -1.37 -13.16
CA GLU A 207 -7.56 -0.01 -12.87
C GLU A 207 -8.02 0.96 -13.96
N ASP A 208 -7.95 0.56 -15.24
CA ASP A 208 -8.48 1.33 -16.36
C ASP A 208 -10.01 1.51 -16.23
N MET A 209 -10.68 0.53 -15.64
CA MET A 209 -12.09 0.59 -15.28
C MET A 209 -12.37 1.41 -14.01
N LYS A 210 -11.36 2.00 -13.37
CA LYS A 210 -11.49 2.71 -12.07
C LYS A 210 -12.11 1.82 -10.98
N ILE A 211 -11.74 0.55 -10.94
CA ILE A 211 -12.09 -0.40 -9.89
C ILE A 211 -10.86 -0.59 -9.00
N TYR A 212 -10.81 0.19 -7.95
CA TYR A 212 -9.70 0.24 -7.01
C TYR A 212 -9.91 -0.71 -5.82
N ASN A 213 -8.82 -0.97 -5.07
CA ASN A 213 -8.85 -1.75 -3.85
C ASN A 213 -7.98 -1.10 -2.76
N THR A 214 -8.18 -1.54 -1.53
CA THR A 214 -7.54 -0.99 -0.32
C THR A 214 -6.27 -1.75 0.10
N VAL A 215 -5.69 -2.57 -0.79
CA VAL A 215 -4.50 -3.38 -0.49
C VAL A 215 -3.26 -2.52 -0.22
N GLY A 216 -3.15 -1.35 -0.84
CA GLY A 216 -2.05 -0.42 -0.66
C GLY A 216 -2.23 0.59 0.48
N ASP A 217 -3.34 0.55 1.19
CA ASP A 217 -3.64 1.53 2.23
C ASP A 217 -2.67 1.44 3.41
N LEU A 218 -2.47 2.60 4.03
CA LEU A 218 -1.62 2.81 5.19
C LEU A 218 -2.50 3.29 6.33
N SER A 219 -2.53 2.55 7.42
CA SER A 219 -3.35 2.86 8.58
C SER A 219 -2.48 3.09 9.81
N THR A 220 -2.97 3.95 10.70
CA THR A 220 -2.37 4.20 12.02
C THR A 220 -3.47 4.36 13.07
N ARG A 221 -3.08 4.48 14.35
CA ARG A 221 -4.03 4.87 15.39
C ARG A 221 -4.31 6.37 15.36
N THR A 222 -5.52 6.75 15.78
CA THR A 222 -5.93 8.16 15.85
C THR A 222 -5.10 8.97 16.86
N ASP A 223 -4.62 8.36 17.95
CA ASP A 223 -3.72 8.99 18.92
C ASP A 223 -2.32 9.25 18.33
N VAL A 224 -1.80 8.34 17.51
CA VAL A 224 -0.53 8.53 16.79
C VAL A 224 -0.67 9.67 15.77
N LEU A 225 -1.77 9.71 15.00
CA LEU A 225 -2.04 10.79 14.06
C LEU A 225 -2.12 12.15 14.78
N LYS A 226 -2.71 12.20 15.97
CA LYS A 226 -2.85 13.44 16.76
C LYS A 226 -1.54 13.86 17.41
N ASN A 227 -0.82 12.94 18.05
CA ASN A 227 0.23 13.26 19.01
C ASN A 227 1.65 12.98 18.47
N ARG A 228 1.79 12.22 17.35
CA ARG A 228 3.09 11.85 16.75
C ARG A 228 3.13 12.20 15.26
N ARG A 229 2.69 13.41 14.92
CA ARG A 229 2.66 13.87 13.52
C ARG A 229 4.03 13.95 12.88
N ASP A 230 5.07 14.24 13.63
CA ASP A 230 6.48 14.22 13.23
C ASP A 230 6.92 12.84 12.75
N LEU A 231 6.55 11.78 13.47
CA LEU A 231 6.78 10.40 13.08
C LEU A 231 6.13 10.06 11.73
N LEU A 232 4.86 10.43 11.57
CA LEU A 232 4.13 10.18 10.33
C LEU A 232 4.68 10.99 9.16
N ARG A 233 5.07 12.26 9.38
CA ARG A 233 5.75 13.07 8.35
C ARG A 233 7.03 12.40 7.88
N ALA A 234 7.90 12.01 8.80
CA ALA A 234 9.15 11.34 8.48
C ALA A 234 8.93 10.03 7.72
N PHE A 235 7.94 9.24 8.11
CA PHE A 235 7.54 8.02 7.40
C PHE A 235 7.09 8.31 5.96
N PHE A 236 6.19 9.29 5.75
CA PHE A 236 5.73 9.64 4.42
C PHE A 236 6.82 10.28 3.57
N MET A 237 7.74 11.04 4.17
CA MET A 237 8.92 11.56 3.45
C MET A 237 9.82 10.42 2.98
N ALA A 238 10.15 9.46 3.84
CA ALA A 238 10.98 8.30 3.49
C ALA A 238 10.35 7.44 2.39
N THR A 239 9.08 7.11 2.53
CA THR A 239 8.39 6.22 1.58
C THR A 239 8.07 6.91 0.24
N SER A 240 7.80 8.21 0.24
CA SER A 240 7.59 8.97 -1.00
C SER A 240 8.89 9.18 -1.77
N GLU A 241 10.01 9.43 -1.09
CA GLU A 241 11.32 9.45 -1.74
C GLU A 241 11.68 8.07 -2.28
N ALA A 242 11.33 6.99 -1.57
CA ALA A 242 11.52 5.62 -2.06
C ALA A 242 10.74 5.35 -3.36
N ILE A 243 9.51 5.86 -3.49
CA ILE A 243 8.74 5.79 -4.74
C ILE A 243 9.45 6.56 -5.85
N ALA A 244 9.88 7.80 -5.60
CA ALA A 244 10.57 8.63 -6.59
C ALA A 244 11.90 8.01 -7.03
N LEU A 245 12.69 7.50 -6.08
CA LEU A 245 13.95 6.79 -6.34
C LEU A 245 13.71 5.51 -7.14
N GLY A 246 12.68 4.74 -6.78
CA GLY A 246 12.34 3.50 -7.47
C GLY A 246 11.92 3.73 -8.93
N LYS A 247 11.21 4.82 -9.22
CA LYS A 247 10.87 5.21 -10.60
C LYS A 247 12.09 5.59 -11.44
N LYS A 248 13.13 6.16 -10.80
CA LYS A 248 14.38 6.59 -11.48
C LYS A 248 15.43 5.47 -11.50
N ASN A 249 15.36 4.46 -10.64
CA ASN A 249 16.38 3.41 -10.49
C ASN A 249 15.80 2.00 -10.51
N LYS A 250 15.53 1.50 -11.71
CA LYS A 250 14.97 0.16 -11.92
C LYS A 250 15.86 -0.96 -11.36
N ALA A 251 17.18 -0.81 -11.44
CA ALA A 251 18.13 -1.81 -10.94
C ALA A 251 18.01 -1.99 -9.41
N LEU A 252 17.89 -0.89 -8.67
CA LEU A 252 17.63 -0.93 -7.23
C LEU A 252 16.32 -1.67 -6.92
N VAL A 253 15.26 -1.37 -7.66
CA VAL A 253 13.95 -2.02 -7.44
C VAL A 253 14.03 -3.51 -7.72
N GLN A 254 14.67 -3.93 -8.80
CA GLN A 254 14.84 -5.35 -9.14
C GLN A 254 15.67 -6.09 -8.07
N LYS A 255 16.72 -5.45 -7.52
CA LYS A 255 17.48 -5.98 -6.37
C LYS A 255 16.57 -6.20 -5.17
N VAL A 256 15.73 -5.21 -4.84
CA VAL A 256 14.79 -5.28 -3.71
C VAL A 256 13.73 -6.36 -3.95
N ILE A 257 13.15 -6.46 -5.15
CA ILE A 257 12.20 -7.52 -5.52
C ILE A 257 12.85 -8.90 -5.33
N THR A 258 14.07 -9.09 -5.84
CA THR A 258 14.81 -10.35 -5.68
C THR A 258 15.04 -10.70 -4.21
N LYS A 259 15.46 -9.74 -3.41
CA LYS A 259 15.74 -9.92 -1.97
C LYS A 259 14.47 -10.28 -1.19
N GLN A 260 13.39 -9.53 -1.39
CA GLN A 260 12.17 -9.62 -0.56
C GLN A 260 11.15 -10.63 -1.07
N MET A 261 10.97 -10.72 -2.39
CA MET A 261 9.97 -11.58 -3.01
C MET A 261 10.53 -12.87 -3.59
N LYS A 262 11.88 -13.07 -3.54
CA LYS A 262 12.57 -14.25 -4.08
C LYS A 262 12.33 -14.48 -5.59
N VAL A 263 12.05 -13.40 -6.32
CA VAL A 263 11.88 -13.42 -7.78
C VAL A 263 13.25 -13.19 -8.42
N THR A 264 13.69 -14.12 -9.26
CA THR A 264 14.99 -14.05 -9.99
C THR A 264 14.81 -14.05 -11.50
N ASP A 265 13.67 -14.50 -11.99
CA ASP A 265 13.35 -14.50 -13.42
C ASP A 265 13.20 -13.07 -13.94
N ARG A 266 13.92 -12.75 -15.01
CA ARG A 266 13.99 -11.38 -15.57
C ARG A 266 12.61 -10.87 -16.00
N LYS A 267 11.81 -11.70 -16.66
CA LYS A 267 10.48 -11.31 -17.14
C LYS A 267 9.53 -11.02 -15.99
N ARG A 268 9.59 -11.82 -14.93
CA ARG A 268 8.80 -11.60 -13.72
C ARG A 268 9.25 -10.34 -12.98
N LEU A 269 10.56 -10.05 -12.92
CA LEU A 269 11.08 -8.79 -12.34
C LEU A 269 10.51 -7.57 -13.06
N GLU A 270 10.45 -7.59 -14.41
CA GLU A 270 9.85 -6.53 -15.21
C GLU A 270 8.36 -6.36 -14.89
N VAL A 271 7.60 -7.45 -14.89
CA VAL A 271 6.16 -7.41 -14.61
C VAL A 271 5.87 -6.87 -13.21
N VAL A 272 6.63 -7.30 -12.19
CA VAL A 272 6.46 -6.79 -10.82
C VAL A 272 6.80 -5.31 -10.76
N TYR A 273 7.88 -4.86 -11.42
CA TYR A 273 8.25 -3.47 -11.47
C TYR A 273 7.15 -2.60 -12.09
N ASP A 274 6.69 -2.97 -13.29
CA ASP A 274 5.71 -2.19 -14.07
C ASP A 274 4.33 -2.17 -13.39
N ALA A 275 3.92 -3.30 -12.80
CA ALA A 275 2.65 -3.41 -12.08
C ALA A 275 2.64 -2.73 -10.70
N SER A 276 3.81 -2.35 -10.18
CA SER A 276 3.96 -1.78 -8.83
C SER A 276 4.49 -0.36 -8.88
N ILE A 277 5.82 -0.19 -8.76
CA ILE A 277 6.46 1.11 -8.56
C ILE A 277 6.16 2.08 -9.71
N GLY A 278 6.05 1.58 -10.94
CA GLY A 278 5.72 2.37 -12.12
C GLY A 278 4.35 3.05 -12.02
N ARG A 279 3.39 2.40 -11.37
CA ARG A 279 2.00 2.88 -11.21
C ARG A 279 1.72 3.57 -9.87
N MET A 280 2.65 3.53 -8.92
CA MET A 280 2.45 4.16 -7.61
C MET A 280 2.27 5.67 -7.71
N PRO A 281 1.33 6.24 -6.95
CA PRO A 281 1.13 7.68 -6.93
C PRO A 281 2.37 8.39 -6.37
N SER A 282 2.74 9.53 -6.94
CA SER A 282 3.83 10.36 -6.42
C SER A 282 3.47 11.02 -5.08
N LYS A 283 2.16 11.19 -4.83
CA LYS A 283 1.60 11.70 -3.59
C LYS A 283 0.70 10.60 -3.02
N PRO A 284 1.07 9.96 -1.90
CA PRO A 284 0.37 8.78 -1.39
C PRO A 284 -0.89 9.13 -0.58
N PHE A 285 -1.79 9.96 -1.13
CA PHE A 285 -3.08 10.26 -0.50
C PHE A 285 -3.92 9.00 -0.29
N PRO A 286 -4.73 8.94 0.78
CA PRO A 286 -5.79 7.94 0.87
C PRO A 286 -6.71 8.06 -0.35
N ARG A 287 -7.13 6.94 -0.90
CA ARG A 287 -7.99 6.91 -2.11
C ARG A 287 -9.46 6.77 -1.70
N GLU A 288 -10.20 7.85 -1.76
CA GLU A 288 -11.62 7.87 -1.36
C GLU A 288 -12.44 6.84 -2.13
N GLU A 289 -12.23 6.73 -3.43
CA GLU A 289 -12.95 5.79 -4.28
C GLU A 289 -12.67 4.32 -3.88
N ALA A 290 -11.43 4.00 -3.49
CA ALA A 290 -11.08 2.65 -3.05
C ALA A 290 -11.74 2.32 -1.70
N VAL A 291 -11.71 3.26 -0.76
CA VAL A 291 -12.35 3.11 0.57
C VAL A 291 -13.86 3.01 0.42
N GLN A 292 -14.49 3.81 -0.45
CA GLN A 292 -15.94 3.76 -0.71
C GLN A 292 -16.34 2.43 -1.34
N LEU A 293 -15.58 1.93 -2.30
CA LEU A 293 -15.81 0.61 -2.90
C LEU A 293 -15.70 -0.52 -1.89
N GLU A 294 -14.75 -0.43 -0.97
CA GLU A 294 -14.59 -1.42 0.12
C GLU A 294 -15.74 -1.34 1.12
N LEU A 295 -16.21 -0.14 1.47
CA LEU A 295 -17.39 0.06 2.32
C LEU A 295 -18.65 -0.59 1.73
N GLU A 296 -18.90 -0.40 0.45
CA GLU A 296 -20.02 -1.04 -0.25
C GLU A 296 -19.90 -2.57 -0.22
N SER A 297 -18.68 -3.07 -0.33
CA SER A 297 -18.35 -4.49 -0.18
C SER A 297 -18.68 -5.00 1.21
N ILE A 298 -18.21 -4.31 2.24
CA ILE A 298 -18.45 -4.69 3.65
C ILE A 298 -19.95 -4.60 3.99
N ALA A 299 -20.63 -3.54 3.52
CA ALA A 299 -22.06 -3.31 3.76
C ALA A 299 -22.98 -4.42 3.20
N PHE A 300 -22.52 -5.20 2.22
CA PHE A 300 -23.23 -6.34 1.70
C PHE A 300 -23.41 -7.46 2.75
N THR A 301 -22.40 -7.63 3.62
CA THR A 301 -22.41 -8.67 4.68
C THR A 301 -22.61 -8.11 6.07
N ASP A 302 -22.37 -6.81 6.28
CA ASP A 302 -22.50 -6.14 7.58
C ASP A 302 -23.29 -4.82 7.45
N PRO A 303 -24.59 -4.83 7.82
CA PRO A 303 -25.47 -3.66 7.70
C PRO A 303 -24.98 -2.40 8.46
N LEU A 304 -24.07 -2.54 9.43
CA LEU A 304 -23.47 -1.42 10.16
C LEU A 304 -22.80 -0.40 9.22
N PHE A 305 -22.34 -0.85 8.06
CA PHE A 305 -21.61 -0.04 7.09
C PHE A 305 -22.47 0.54 5.96
N LYS A 306 -23.77 0.25 5.92
CA LYS A 306 -24.67 0.57 4.78
C LYS A 306 -24.71 2.05 4.42
N ASN A 307 -24.60 2.96 5.41
CA ASN A 307 -24.70 4.40 5.21
C ASN A 307 -23.40 5.14 5.54
N LYS A 308 -22.29 4.42 5.67
CA LYS A 308 -21.00 5.00 5.97
C LYS A 308 -20.35 5.61 4.73
N LYS A 309 -19.61 6.71 4.95
CA LYS A 309 -18.88 7.42 3.89
C LYS A 309 -17.37 7.18 4.07
N ALA A 310 -16.63 7.10 2.98
CA ALA A 310 -15.18 6.92 2.99
C ALA A 310 -14.46 7.95 3.86
N SER A 311 -14.92 9.21 3.85
CA SER A 311 -14.35 10.31 4.64
C SER A 311 -14.37 10.08 6.15
N GLU A 312 -15.22 9.18 6.67
CA GLU A 312 -15.25 8.83 8.09
C GLU A 312 -14.05 7.96 8.52
N PHE A 313 -13.35 7.35 7.56
CA PHE A 313 -12.31 6.33 7.78
C PHE A 313 -10.90 6.79 7.41
N MET A 314 -10.75 8.01 6.87
CA MET A 314 -9.49 8.44 6.29
C MET A 314 -9.12 9.88 6.69
N ASP A 315 -7.81 10.13 6.78
CA ASP A 315 -7.25 11.46 7.05
C ASP A 315 -5.95 11.65 6.24
N GLY A 316 -6.01 12.50 5.21
CA GLY A 316 -4.87 12.85 4.38
C GLY A 316 -4.06 14.08 4.85
N SER A 317 -4.28 14.54 6.08
CA SER A 317 -3.73 15.82 6.57
C SER A 317 -2.21 15.89 6.59
N ILE A 318 -1.52 14.78 6.87
CA ILE A 318 -0.04 14.72 6.84
C ILE A 318 0.48 14.93 5.41
N ILE A 319 -0.14 14.27 4.43
CA ILE A 319 0.29 14.37 3.02
C ILE A 319 -0.04 15.77 2.49
N THR A 320 -1.19 16.33 2.86
CA THR A 320 -1.57 17.72 2.55
C THR A 320 -0.53 18.71 3.10
N GLU A 321 -0.05 18.49 4.33
CA GLU A 321 0.99 19.33 4.94
C GLU A 321 2.31 19.24 4.15
N LEU A 322 2.75 18.04 3.80
CA LEU A 322 3.96 17.83 3.00
C LEU A 322 3.84 18.44 1.60
N ASP A 323 2.68 18.34 0.98
CA ASP A 323 2.42 18.91 -0.35
C ASP A 323 2.48 20.44 -0.31
N ARG A 324 1.84 21.08 0.68
CA ARG A 324 1.89 22.54 0.88
C ARG A 324 3.31 23.06 1.12
N LYS A 325 4.18 22.25 1.75
CA LYS A 325 5.59 22.57 1.95
C LYS A 325 6.46 22.33 0.71
N GLY A 326 5.89 21.89 -0.40
CA GLY A 326 6.58 21.65 -1.66
C GLY A 326 7.42 20.36 -1.68
N PHE A 327 7.29 19.48 -0.69
CA PHE A 327 8.12 18.27 -0.58
C PHE A 327 8.03 17.37 -1.81
N PHE A 328 6.83 17.08 -2.30
CA PHE A 328 6.66 16.22 -3.48
C PHE A 328 7.18 16.85 -4.77
N ALA A 329 7.13 18.17 -4.90
CA ALA A 329 7.69 18.87 -6.05
C ALA A 329 9.22 18.75 -6.10
N GLN A 330 9.89 18.75 -4.95
CA GLN A 330 11.35 18.56 -4.85
C GLN A 330 11.77 17.14 -5.27
N LEU A 331 10.93 16.12 -5.04
CA LEU A 331 11.24 14.73 -5.43
C LEU A 331 11.15 14.48 -6.94
N GLN A 332 10.51 15.37 -7.69
CA GLN A 332 10.35 15.25 -9.14
C GLN A 332 11.51 15.88 -9.94
N GLN A 333 12.33 16.69 -9.29
CA GLN A 333 13.56 17.22 -9.83
C GLN A 333 14.67 16.15 -9.83
#